data_a05acaa9d2ebf76f1de506f3096bf2f1
#
_entry.id   a05acaa9d2ebf76f1de506f3096bf2f1
#
_cell.length_a   1.000
_cell.length_b   1.000
_cell.length_c   1.000
_cell.angle_alpha   90.00
_cell.angle_beta   90.00
_cell.angle_gamma   90.00
#
_symmetry.space_group_name_H-M   'P 1'
#
loop_
_entity.id
_entity.type
_entity.pdbx_description
1 polymer ?
#
loop_
_entity_poly.entity_id
_entity_poly.type
_entity_poly.pdbx_seq_one_letter_code
_entity_poly.pdbx_strand_id
1 'polypeptide(L)'
;WDGETPLLAWSCYAIHPMSYYGKGGVSADFPGLARQRRQQDDPSVFQIYFTGCGGDTTAGKYNTGDPTNRIVLADRLYAGMLGAWQQTQRQPLRRVGFRNAELRLPPRDTDAFTIEAMRATLANTNATRWQRISAALGLSWRARVSRDQPIDVPCLDLNDGAALFTILPAESFVGYQLAAQKLRPKSFVMVAGFGDGAPGYIPTDQCWRDGYNDHYCWV
;
A
#
# COMPACT_ATOMS: atom_id res chain seq x y z
N TRP A 1 -7.80 1.82 23.15
CA TRP A 1 -8.11 2.45 24.43
C TRP A 1 -7.61 1.57 25.56
N ASP A 2 -7.19 2.22 26.65
CA ASP A 2 -7.03 1.63 27.96
C ASP A 2 -8.12 2.24 28.87
N GLY A 3 -9.12 1.44 29.23
CA GLY A 3 -10.35 1.97 29.83
C GLY A 3 -10.99 3.05 28.97
N GLU A 4 -11.10 4.27 29.48
CA GLU A 4 -11.65 5.42 28.75
C GLU A 4 -10.58 6.21 27.98
N THR A 5 -9.29 5.91 28.18
CA THR A 5 -8.18 6.65 27.63
C THR A 5 -7.80 6.12 26.23
N PRO A 6 -7.90 6.92 25.16
CA PRO A 6 -7.39 6.52 23.86
C PRO A 6 -5.87 6.49 23.87
N LEU A 7 -5.27 5.42 23.37
CA LEU A 7 -3.81 5.25 23.31
C LEU A 7 -3.25 5.60 21.94
N LEU A 8 -3.92 5.10 20.89
CA LEU A 8 -3.50 5.31 19.53
C LEU A 8 -4.68 5.33 18.55
N ALA A 9 -4.51 5.98 17.43
CA ALA A 9 -5.41 5.97 16.30
C ALA A 9 -4.69 5.49 15.04
N TRP A 10 -5.26 4.50 14.36
CA TRP A 10 -4.80 4.01 13.07
C TRP A 10 -5.66 4.58 11.96
N SER A 11 -5.03 5.22 11.00
CA SER A 11 -5.68 5.72 9.79
C SER A 11 -5.10 5.02 8.57
N CYS A 12 -5.97 4.61 7.66
CA CYS A 12 -5.58 3.96 6.41
C CYS A 12 -6.30 4.64 5.24
N TYR A 13 -5.53 4.97 4.19
CA TYR A 13 -6.08 5.54 2.97
C TYR A 13 -5.33 5.01 1.75
N ALA A 14 -6.06 4.43 0.79
CA ALA A 14 -5.48 3.82 -0.41
C ALA A 14 -5.10 4.91 -1.42
N ILE A 15 -3.84 5.34 -1.41
CA ILE A 15 -3.32 6.36 -2.33
C ILE A 15 -1.80 6.31 -2.42
N HIS A 16 -1.25 6.61 -3.60
CA HIS A 16 0.14 7.03 -3.70
C HIS A 16 0.31 8.45 -3.17
N PRO A 17 1.13 8.68 -2.13
CA PRO A 17 1.37 10.00 -1.57
C PRO A 17 2.39 10.77 -2.42
N MET A 18 1.95 11.26 -3.57
CA MET A 18 2.78 11.83 -4.62
C MET A 18 2.36 13.25 -4.99
N SER A 19 2.30 14.18 -4.02
CA SER A 19 1.86 15.55 -4.32
C SER A 19 2.81 16.31 -5.27
N TYR A 20 4.10 15.97 -5.27
CA TYR A 20 5.13 16.61 -6.09
C TYR A 20 5.65 15.74 -7.24
N TYR A 21 5.04 14.59 -7.49
CA TYR A 21 5.41 13.65 -8.57
C TYR A 21 6.92 13.37 -8.62
N GLY A 22 7.53 13.07 -7.47
CA GLY A 22 8.95 12.73 -7.37
C GLY A 22 9.92 13.92 -7.48
N LYS A 23 9.42 15.16 -7.44
CA LYS A 23 10.26 16.36 -7.42
C LYS A 23 10.56 16.78 -5.99
N GLY A 24 11.75 17.39 -5.78
CA GLY A 24 12.17 17.89 -4.46
C GLY A 24 12.80 16.84 -3.57
N GLY A 25 12.86 17.13 -2.28
CA GLY A 25 13.45 16.25 -1.26
C GLY A 25 12.47 15.18 -0.73
N VAL A 26 13.02 14.23 0.02
CA VAL A 26 12.23 13.21 0.72
C VAL A 26 11.33 13.87 1.76
N SER A 27 10.06 13.49 1.78
CA SER A 27 9.07 13.99 2.75
C SER A 27 8.00 12.94 3.01
N ALA A 28 7.25 13.09 4.10
CA ALA A 28 6.07 12.27 4.40
C ALA A 28 4.83 12.71 3.60
N ASP A 29 4.99 13.64 2.67
CA ASP A 29 3.96 14.18 1.78
C ASP A 29 2.68 14.65 2.53
N PHE A 30 1.56 14.78 1.84
CA PHE A 30 0.30 15.23 2.44
C PHE A 30 -0.23 14.30 3.56
N PRO A 31 -0.04 12.95 3.51
CA PRO A 31 -0.46 12.10 4.63
C PRO A 31 0.31 12.39 5.92
N GLY A 32 1.61 12.65 5.81
CA GLY A 32 2.41 13.02 6.97
C GLY A 32 1.95 14.33 7.60
N LEU A 33 1.61 15.33 6.79
CA LEU A 33 1.07 16.62 7.28
C LEU A 33 -0.30 16.42 7.98
N ALA A 34 -1.21 15.65 7.38
CA ALA A 34 -2.51 15.36 7.98
C ALA A 34 -2.35 14.61 9.32
N ARG A 35 -1.49 13.58 9.37
CA ARG A 35 -1.17 12.83 10.59
C ARG A 35 -0.57 13.73 11.66
N GLN A 36 0.36 14.61 11.28
CA GLN A 36 1.00 15.54 12.22
C GLN A 36 -0.02 16.50 12.84
N ARG A 37 -0.95 17.04 12.07
CA ARG A 37 -2.04 17.89 12.59
C ARG A 37 -2.93 17.10 13.55
N ARG A 38 -3.32 15.88 13.23
CA ARG A 38 -4.06 15.03 14.17
C ARG A 38 -3.30 14.77 15.47
N GLN A 39 -1.97 14.61 15.41
CA GLN A 39 -1.14 14.49 16.60
C GLN A 39 -1.06 15.78 17.43
N GLN A 40 -1.15 16.93 16.78
CA GLN A 40 -1.19 18.23 17.44
C GLN A 40 -2.54 18.52 18.12
N ASP A 41 -3.65 18.08 17.50
CA ASP A 41 -5.00 18.26 18.07
C ASP A 41 -5.18 17.45 19.35
N ASP A 42 -4.60 16.26 19.40
CA ASP A 42 -4.65 15.38 20.56
C ASP A 42 -3.28 14.72 20.80
N PRO A 43 -2.39 15.42 21.53
CA PRO A 43 -1.04 14.92 21.78
C PRO A 43 -0.99 13.61 22.57
N SER A 44 -2.04 13.27 23.32
CA SER A 44 -2.14 12.07 24.14
C SER A 44 -2.43 10.81 23.31
N VAL A 45 -2.95 10.95 22.10
CA VAL A 45 -3.30 9.83 21.20
C VAL A 45 -2.26 9.68 20.12
N PHE A 46 -1.48 8.61 20.16
CA PHE A 46 -0.45 8.36 19.14
C PHE A 46 -1.07 8.09 17.78
N GLN A 47 -0.75 8.92 16.79
CA GLN A 47 -1.31 8.85 15.45
C GLN A 47 -0.44 8.00 14.52
N ILE A 48 -1.00 6.94 13.95
CA ILE A 48 -0.36 6.08 12.95
C ILE A 48 -1.13 6.19 11.62
N TYR A 49 -0.39 6.30 10.53
CA TYR A 49 -0.93 6.28 9.19
C TYR A 49 -0.34 5.11 8.39
N PHE A 50 -1.20 4.37 7.71
CA PHE A 50 -0.84 3.35 6.74
C PHE A 50 -1.40 3.71 5.37
N THR A 51 -0.62 3.45 4.33
CA THR A 51 -1.14 3.48 2.97
C THR A 51 -1.88 2.18 2.69
N GLY A 52 -3.12 2.28 2.23
CA GLY A 52 -3.90 1.14 1.74
C GLY A 52 -3.37 0.60 0.42
N CYS A 53 -4.10 -0.32 -0.21
CA CYS A 53 -3.76 -0.81 -1.54
C CYS A 53 -3.92 0.33 -2.55
N GLY A 54 -2.83 0.97 -2.89
CA GLY A 54 -2.78 2.19 -3.68
C GLY A 54 -2.11 2.04 -5.04
N GLY A 55 -1.81 0.79 -5.50
CA GLY A 55 -1.06 0.57 -6.72
C GLY A 55 -1.62 1.27 -7.96
N ASP A 56 -2.93 1.43 -8.05
CA ASP A 56 -3.65 2.09 -9.13
C ASP A 56 -4.31 3.41 -8.72
N THR A 57 -4.03 3.93 -7.53
CA THR A 57 -4.68 5.14 -7.02
C THR A 57 -3.69 6.26 -6.75
N THR A 58 -3.97 7.43 -7.24
CA THR A 58 -3.18 8.65 -7.04
C THR A 58 -4.09 9.86 -6.86
N ALA A 59 -3.53 10.96 -6.35
CA ALA A 59 -4.25 12.23 -6.17
C ALA A 59 -4.49 13.00 -7.48
N GLY A 60 -4.24 12.39 -8.66
CA GLY A 60 -4.20 13.05 -9.96
C GLY A 60 -5.39 13.95 -10.29
N LYS A 61 -6.62 13.58 -9.90
CA LYS A 61 -7.81 14.42 -10.10
C LYS A 61 -7.71 15.79 -9.39
N TYR A 62 -6.98 15.88 -8.30
CA TYR A 62 -6.89 17.05 -7.43
C TYR A 62 -5.46 17.57 -7.29
N ASN A 63 -4.55 17.12 -8.14
CA ASN A 63 -3.14 17.43 -8.08
C ASN A 63 -2.60 17.76 -9.47
N THR A 64 -2.32 19.02 -9.70
CA THR A 64 -1.69 19.53 -10.94
C THR A 64 -0.16 19.51 -10.88
N GLY A 65 0.42 19.09 -9.75
CA GLY A 65 1.85 19.20 -9.48
C GLY A 65 2.27 20.55 -8.88
N ASP A 66 1.32 21.47 -8.66
CA ASP A 66 1.60 22.72 -7.95
C ASP A 66 1.91 22.44 -6.47
N PRO A 67 2.96 23.06 -5.89
CA PRO A 67 3.32 22.86 -4.49
C PRO A 67 2.20 23.14 -3.48
N THR A 68 1.25 24.03 -3.80
CA THR A 68 0.11 24.34 -2.94
C THR A 68 -0.87 23.19 -2.79
N ASN A 69 -0.93 22.29 -3.77
CA ASN A 69 -1.81 21.11 -3.73
C ASN A 69 -1.51 20.20 -2.54
N ARG A 70 -0.27 20.12 -2.08
CA ARG A 70 0.09 19.31 -0.90
C ARG A 70 -0.71 19.73 0.33
N ILE A 71 -0.88 21.03 0.55
CA ILE A 71 -1.64 21.56 1.70
C ILE A 71 -3.12 21.24 1.52
N VAL A 72 -3.68 21.46 0.34
CA VAL A 72 -5.09 21.15 0.05
C VAL A 72 -5.39 19.66 0.24
N LEU A 73 -4.50 18.78 -0.22
CA LEU A 73 -4.64 17.33 -0.03
C LEU A 73 -4.50 16.94 1.44
N ALA A 74 -3.58 17.58 2.17
CA ALA A 74 -3.43 17.37 3.61
C ALA A 74 -4.69 17.78 4.38
N ASP A 75 -5.30 18.92 4.03
CA ASP A 75 -6.54 19.41 4.66
C ASP A 75 -7.69 18.43 4.44
N ARG A 76 -7.84 17.91 3.23
CA ARG A 76 -8.88 16.92 2.91
C ARG A 76 -8.69 15.62 3.68
N LEU A 77 -7.45 15.09 3.71
CA LEU A 77 -7.15 13.86 4.43
C LEU A 77 -7.32 14.06 5.94
N TYR A 78 -6.86 15.18 6.48
CA TYR A 78 -7.08 15.55 7.88
C TYR A 78 -8.57 15.57 8.24
N ALA A 79 -9.41 16.20 7.42
CA ALA A 79 -10.86 16.24 7.64
C ALA A 79 -11.46 14.81 7.63
N GLY A 80 -11.00 13.94 6.70
CA GLY A 80 -11.40 12.54 6.66
C GLY A 80 -10.98 11.75 7.91
N MET A 81 -9.74 11.94 8.38
CA MET A 81 -9.24 11.31 9.60
C MET A 81 -10.02 11.78 10.84
N LEU A 82 -10.31 13.09 10.94
CA LEU A 82 -11.10 13.66 12.04
C LEU A 82 -12.52 13.12 12.04
N GLY A 83 -13.18 13.10 10.87
CA GLY A 83 -14.53 12.56 10.74
C GLY A 83 -14.63 11.07 11.09
N ALA A 84 -13.64 10.27 10.67
CA ALA A 84 -13.56 8.85 11.03
C ALA A 84 -13.35 8.66 12.54
N TRP A 85 -12.50 9.46 13.16
CA TRP A 85 -12.29 9.45 14.59
C TRP A 85 -13.57 9.77 15.37
N GLN A 86 -14.29 10.80 14.98
CA GLN A 86 -15.55 11.23 15.63
C GLN A 86 -16.67 10.19 15.51
N GLN A 87 -16.62 9.33 14.47
CA GLN A 87 -17.60 8.27 14.25
C GLN A 87 -17.15 6.91 14.82
N THR A 88 -15.98 6.85 15.45
CA THR A 88 -15.46 5.60 16.00
C THR A 88 -16.36 5.09 17.14
N GLN A 89 -16.82 3.86 17.01
CA GLN A 89 -17.58 3.17 18.03
C GLN A 89 -16.67 2.21 18.79
N ARG A 90 -16.59 2.41 20.09
CA ARG A 90 -15.77 1.58 20.98
C ARG A 90 -16.42 0.21 21.17
N GLN A 91 -15.60 -0.81 21.07
CA GLN A 91 -15.99 -2.20 21.37
C GLN A 91 -15.02 -2.79 22.41
N PRO A 92 -15.50 -3.59 23.38
CA PRO A 92 -14.63 -4.29 24.30
C PRO A 92 -13.67 -5.21 23.54
N LEU A 93 -12.37 -5.07 23.76
CA LEU A 93 -11.36 -5.99 23.21
C LEU A 93 -11.27 -7.20 24.15
N ARG A 94 -11.70 -8.37 23.68
CA ARG A 94 -11.71 -9.63 24.44
C ARG A 94 -10.67 -10.61 23.94
N ARG A 95 -10.34 -10.54 22.67
CA ARG A 95 -9.42 -11.46 22.02
C ARG A 95 -8.58 -10.77 20.95
N VAL A 96 -7.30 -11.09 20.95
CA VAL A 96 -6.36 -10.70 19.91
C VAL A 96 -5.77 -11.97 19.32
N GLY A 97 -5.88 -12.13 18.02
CA GLY A 97 -5.28 -13.22 17.26
C GLY A 97 -4.34 -12.68 16.20
N PHE A 98 -3.32 -13.46 15.87
CA PHE A 98 -2.44 -13.20 14.74
C PHE A 98 -2.45 -14.41 13.83
N ARG A 99 -2.58 -14.16 12.53
CA ARG A 99 -2.54 -15.19 11.49
C ARG A 99 -1.57 -14.76 10.41
N ASN A 100 -1.00 -15.72 9.75
CA ASN A 100 -0.17 -15.49 8.58
C ASN A 100 -0.59 -16.45 7.48
N ALA A 101 -0.65 -15.96 6.25
CA ALA A 101 -0.84 -16.79 5.06
C ALA A 101 0.35 -16.62 4.12
N GLU A 102 0.84 -17.72 3.59
CA GLU A 102 1.89 -17.72 2.58
C GLU A 102 1.28 -17.46 1.20
N LEU A 103 1.81 -16.47 0.50
CA LEU A 103 1.45 -16.17 -0.88
C LEU A 103 2.63 -16.43 -1.80
N ARG A 104 2.37 -17.22 -2.84
CA ARG A 104 3.33 -17.49 -3.92
C ARG A 104 2.78 -16.89 -5.20
N LEU A 105 3.47 -15.90 -5.74
CA LEU A 105 3.14 -15.25 -7.00
C LEU A 105 4.11 -15.74 -8.08
N PRO A 106 3.62 -16.32 -9.19
CA PRO A 106 4.47 -16.70 -10.31
C PRO A 106 5.10 -15.45 -10.94
N PRO A 107 6.33 -15.54 -11.45
CA PRO A 107 6.90 -14.41 -12.14
C PRO A 107 6.28 -14.25 -13.53
N ARG A 108 6.05 -13.02 -13.95
CA ARG A 108 5.70 -12.71 -15.32
C ARG A 108 6.79 -13.20 -16.28
N ASP A 109 6.41 -13.93 -17.33
CA ASP A 109 7.33 -14.59 -18.23
C ASP A 109 7.02 -14.31 -19.70
N THR A 110 6.90 -13.03 -20.03
CA THR A 110 6.61 -12.57 -21.39
C THR A 110 7.59 -11.46 -21.78
N ASP A 111 7.99 -11.44 -23.04
CA ASP A 111 8.79 -10.37 -23.66
C ASP A 111 9.98 -9.92 -22.80
N ALA A 112 9.92 -8.65 -22.34
CA ALA A 112 10.98 -8.01 -21.57
C ALA A 112 11.17 -8.58 -20.13
N PHE A 113 10.28 -9.48 -19.67
CA PHE A 113 10.28 -10.01 -18.32
C PHE A 113 10.93 -11.40 -18.20
N THR A 114 11.45 -11.96 -19.30
CA THR A 114 12.27 -13.16 -19.26
C THR A 114 13.64 -12.88 -18.63
N ILE A 115 14.26 -13.90 -18.07
CA ILE A 115 15.60 -13.79 -17.47
C ILE A 115 16.61 -13.28 -18.51
N GLU A 116 16.52 -13.82 -19.72
CA GLU A 116 17.40 -13.49 -20.85
C GLU A 116 17.27 -12.02 -21.25
N ALA A 117 16.03 -11.52 -21.41
CA ALA A 117 15.76 -10.13 -21.78
C ALA A 117 16.24 -9.16 -20.69
N MET A 118 15.99 -9.46 -19.41
CA MET A 118 16.45 -8.63 -18.31
C MET A 118 17.98 -8.62 -18.19
N ARG A 119 18.66 -9.75 -18.40
CA ARG A 119 20.13 -9.80 -18.44
C ARG A 119 20.69 -9.01 -19.63
N ALA A 120 20.08 -9.13 -20.80
CA ALA A 120 20.46 -8.34 -21.97
C ALA A 120 20.31 -6.84 -21.71
N THR A 121 19.23 -6.42 -21.04
CA THR A 121 19.02 -5.02 -20.65
C THR A 121 20.11 -4.53 -19.70
N LEU A 122 20.53 -5.34 -18.71
CA LEU A 122 21.62 -4.99 -17.81
C LEU A 122 22.97 -4.85 -18.51
N ALA A 123 23.23 -5.70 -19.51
CA ALA A 123 24.46 -5.67 -20.28
C ALA A 123 24.50 -4.55 -21.32
N ASN A 124 23.35 -3.98 -21.69
CA ASN A 124 23.25 -2.93 -22.68
C ASN A 124 23.71 -1.58 -22.10
N THR A 125 24.87 -1.10 -22.56
CA THR A 125 25.42 0.18 -22.13
C THR A 125 24.59 1.40 -22.56
N ASN A 126 23.74 1.26 -23.58
CA ASN A 126 22.83 2.29 -24.08
C ASN A 126 21.47 2.28 -23.33
N ALA A 127 21.21 1.28 -22.51
CA ALA A 127 19.99 1.26 -21.70
C ALA A 127 20.02 2.37 -20.64
N THR A 128 18.89 3.03 -20.47
CA THR A 128 18.74 4.06 -19.43
C THR A 128 18.96 3.49 -18.05
N ARG A 129 19.33 4.35 -17.10
CA ARG A 129 19.47 3.95 -15.70
C ARG A 129 18.19 3.27 -15.19
N TRP A 130 17.01 3.79 -15.55
CA TRP A 130 15.73 3.24 -15.11
C TRP A 130 15.46 1.85 -15.68
N GLN A 131 15.70 1.63 -16.97
CA GLN A 131 15.57 0.29 -17.58
C GLN A 131 16.47 -0.75 -16.89
N ARG A 132 17.71 -0.38 -16.58
CA ARG A 132 18.64 -1.27 -15.86
C ARG A 132 18.20 -1.54 -14.42
N ILE A 133 17.67 -0.53 -13.71
CA ILE A 133 17.08 -0.73 -12.36
C ILE A 133 15.91 -1.68 -12.43
N SER A 134 14.97 -1.47 -13.35
CA SER A 134 13.80 -2.33 -13.53
C SER A 134 14.21 -3.78 -13.82
N ALA A 135 15.16 -3.99 -14.73
CA ALA A 135 15.67 -5.33 -15.03
C ALA A 135 16.34 -6.01 -13.81
N ALA A 136 17.12 -5.25 -13.03
CA ALA A 136 17.74 -5.78 -11.81
C ALA A 136 16.72 -6.19 -10.76
N LEU A 137 15.67 -5.38 -10.56
CA LEU A 137 14.57 -5.70 -9.65
C LEU A 137 13.81 -6.95 -10.09
N GLY A 138 13.49 -7.09 -11.38
CA GLY A 138 12.86 -8.27 -11.94
C GLY A 138 13.70 -9.53 -11.76
N LEU A 139 15.02 -9.48 -11.97
CA LEU A 139 15.92 -10.60 -11.70
C LEU A 139 15.98 -10.95 -10.22
N SER A 140 15.94 -9.97 -9.34
CA SER A 140 15.86 -10.19 -7.89
C SER A 140 14.58 -10.91 -7.50
N TRP A 141 13.45 -10.48 -8.08
CA TRP A 141 12.16 -11.16 -7.89
C TRP A 141 12.23 -12.62 -8.36
N ARG A 142 12.72 -12.88 -9.55
CA ARG A 142 12.91 -14.24 -10.07
C ARG A 142 13.81 -15.10 -9.18
N ALA A 143 14.88 -14.53 -8.64
CA ALA A 143 15.76 -15.24 -7.70
C ALA A 143 15.06 -15.60 -6.38
N ARG A 144 14.10 -14.79 -5.93
CA ARG A 144 13.24 -15.10 -4.79
C ARG A 144 12.32 -16.27 -5.10
N VAL A 145 11.62 -16.21 -6.24
CA VAL A 145 10.68 -17.26 -6.67
C VAL A 145 11.40 -18.60 -6.89
N SER A 146 12.58 -18.59 -7.49
CA SER A 146 13.37 -19.81 -7.73
C SER A 146 13.82 -20.52 -6.44
N ARG A 147 13.82 -19.82 -5.31
CA ARG A 147 14.11 -20.38 -3.98
C ARG A 147 12.85 -20.82 -3.23
N ASP A 148 11.70 -20.79 -3.89
CA ASP A 148 10.38 -21.07 -3.28
C ASP A 148 10.10 -20.24 -2.02
N GLN A 149 10.56 -18.98 -1.98
CA GLN A 149 10.37 -18.09 -0.85
C GLN A 149 9.00 -17.40 -0.94
N PRO A 150 8.03 -17.76 -0.10
CA PRO A 150 6.72 -17.14 -0.11
C PRO A 150 6.80 -15.69 0.37
N ILE A 151 5.74 -14.95 0.13
CA ILE A 151 5.46 -13.67 0.77
C ILE A 151 4.52 -13.93 1.93
N ASP A 152 4.83 -13.41 3.10
CA ASP A 152 3.95 -13.44 4.25
C ASP A 152 2.83 -12.39 4.12
N VAL A 153 1.60 -12.83 4.31
CA VAL A 153 0.41 -11.96 4.38
C VAL A 153 -0.14 -12.01 5.81
N PRO A 154 0.34 -11.11 6.68
CA PRO A 154 -0.07 -11.10 8.08
C PRO A 154 -1.47 -10.51 8.24
N CYS A 155 -2.20 -11.01 9.22
CA CYS A 155 -3.50 -10.51 9.64
C CYS A 155 -3.61 -10.46 11.16
N LEU A 156 -3.84 -9.28 11.70
CA LEU A 156 -4.26 -9.08 13.07
C LEU A 156 -5.79 -9.25 13.14
N ASP A 157 -6.23 -10.15 14.01
CA ASP A 157 -7.64 -10.50 14.20
C ASP A 157 -8.09 -10.03 15.60
N LEU A 158 -9.03 -9.14 15.65
CA LEU A 158 -9.60 -8.63 16.89
C LEU A 158 -11.01 -9.17 17.07
N ASN A 159 -11.27 -9.79 18.23
CA ASN A 159 -12.57 -10.34 18.60
C ASN A 159 -13.14 -11.33 17.58
N ASP A 160 -12.32 -12.31 17.17
CA ASP A 160 -12.74 -13.40 16.27
C ASP A 160 -13.37 -12.92 14.96
N GLY A 161 -12.74 -11.93 14.36
CA GLY A 161 -13.12 -11.38 13.07
C GLY A 161 -14.04 -10.15 13.14
N ALA A 162 -14.31 -9.59 14.32
CA ALA A 162 -15.05 -8.33 14.39
C ALA A 162 -14.29 -7.17 13.72
N ALA A 163 -12.96 -7.13 13.91
CA ALA A 163 -12.10 -6.24 13.15
C ALA A 163 -10.83 -6.98 12.68
N LEU A 164 -10.44 -6.74 11.44
CA LEU A 164 -9.28 -7.36 10.80
C LEU A 164 -8.36 -6.29 10.24
N PHE A 165 -7.07 -6.42 10.50
CA PHE A 165 -6.04 -5.62 9.87
C PHE A 165 -5.05 -6.55 9.15
N THR A 166 -4.95 -6.41 7.83
CA THR A 166 -4.04 -7.21 7.00
C THR A 166 -3.14 -6.32 6.15
N ILE A 167 -1.98 -6.84 5.79
CA ILE A 167 -1.00 -6.15 4.95
C ILE A 167 -0.81 -6.97 3.69
N LEU A 168 -1.15 -6.40 2.55
CA LEU A 168 -0.92 -7.01 1.24
C LEU A 168 0.44 -6.60 0.67
N PRO A 169 1.07 -7.48 -0.12
CA PRO A 169 2.41 -7.22 -0.63
C PRO A 169 2.46 -6.11 -1.66
N ALA A 170 3.62 -5.47 -1.75
CA ALA A 170 4.00 -4.56 -2.81
C ALA A 170 2.92 -3.54 -3.20
N GLU A 171 2.88 -3.13 -4.45
CA GLU A 171 1.93 -2.14 -4.97
C GLU A 171 0.61 -2.79 -5.43
N SER A 172 -0.03 -3.53 -4.50
CA SER A 172 -1.35 -4.13 -4.76
C SER A 172 -2.38 -3.07 -5.14
N PHE A 173 -3.18 -3.35 -6.16
CA PHE A 173 -4.25 -2.46 -6.63
C PHE A 173 -5.41 -2.38 -5.65
N VAL A 174 -6.15 -1.27 -5.66
CA VAL A 174 -7.27 -1.02 -4.71
C VAL A 174 -8.36 -2.08 -4.79
N GLY A 175 -8.52 -2.74 -5.92
CA GLY A 175 -9.43 -3.85 -6.10
C GLY A 175 -9.25 -4.98 -5.09
N TYR A 176 -8.03 -5.26 -4.65
CA TYR A 176 -7.76 -6.27 -3.62
C TYR A 176 -8.24 -5.84 -2.24
N GLN A 177 -8.08 -4.56 -1.88
CA GLN A 177 -8.63 -4.01 -0.64
C GLN A 177 -10.16 -4.13 -0.62
N LEU A 178 -10.82 -3.74 -1.71
CA LEU A 178 -12.28 -3.82 -1.85
C LEU A 178 -12.77 -5.28 -1.82
N ALA A 179 -12.01 -6.20 -2.44
CA ALA A 179 -12.32 -7.63 -2.37
C ALA A 179 -12.21 -8.18 -0.94
N ALA A 180 -11.18 -7.83 -0.19
CA ALA A 180 -11.02 -8.23 1.21
C ALA A 180 -12.19 -7.74 2.08
N GLN A 181 -12.61 -6.49 1.91
CA GLN A 181 -13.77 -5.90 2.59
C GLN A 181 -15.08 -6.63 2.22
N LYS A 182 -15.26 -6.93 0.92
CA LYS A 182 -16.44 -7.66 0.43
C LYS A 182 -16.51 -9.10 0.94
N LEU A 183 -15.37 -9.76 1.11
CA LEU A 183 -15.30 -11.12 1.67
C LEU A 183 -15.71 -11.18 3.15
N ARG A 184 -15.68 -10.07 3.86
CA ARG A 184 -16.00 -9.97 5.30
C ARG A 184 -16.99 -8.84 5.59
N PRO A 185 -18.22 -8.89 5.03
CA PRO A 185 -19.18 -7.78 5.07
C PRO A 185 -19.69 -7.42 6.48
N LYS A 186 -19.47 -8.31 7.46
CA LYS A 186 -19.84 -8.09 8.87
C LYS A 186 -18.67 -7.68 9.75
N SER A 187 -17.46 -7.56 9.18
CA SER A 187 -16.24 -7.21 9.89
C SER A 187 -15.80 -5.80 9.49
N PHE A 188 -15.17 -5.09 10.42
CA PHE A 188 -14.38 -3.92 10.06
C PHE A 188 -13.04 -4.39 9.48
N VAL A 189 -12.81 -4.17 8.18
CA VAL A 189 -11.60 -4.65 7.50
C VAL A 189 -10.75 -3.47 7.06
N MET A 190 -9.56 -3.38 7.63
CA MET A 190 -8.50 -2.45 7.23
C MET A 190 -7.43 -3.23 6.47
N VAL A 191 -7.05 -2.73 5.30
CA VAL A 191 -6.03 -3.35 4.44
C VAL A 191 -4.95 -2.33 4.16
N ALA A 192 -3.72 -2.60 4.60
CA ALA A 192 -2.55 -1.87 4.17
C ALA A 192 -1.98 -2.51 2.90
N GLY A 193 -1.44 -1.70 2.03
CA GLY A 193 -0.60 -2.12 0.91
C GLY A 193 0.89 -1.98 1.25
N PHE A 194 1.73 -2.18 0.25
CA PHE A 194 3.19 -1.99 0.32
C PHE A 194 3.88 -2.86 1.39
N GLY A 195 3.31 -4.06 1.64
CA GLY A 195 3.90 -5.06 2.52
C GLY A 195 5.11 -5.76 1.90
N ASP A 196 5.50 -6.88 2.50
CA ASP A 196 6.70 -7.63 2.13
C ASP A 196 6.71 -8.11 0.68
N GLY A 197 7.91 -8.39 0.19
CA GLY A 197 8.16 -8.69 -1.21
C GLY A 197 8.15 -7.42 -2.06
N ALA A 198 8.68 -7.48 -3.24
CA ALA A 198 8.74 -6.33 -4.13
C ALA A 198 8.53 -6.74 -5.60
N PRO A 199 7.43 -7.41 -5.95
CA PRO A 199 7.14 -7.75 -7.34
C PRO A 199 6.65 -6.56 -8.17
N GLY A 200 6.74 -5.35 -7.65
CA GLY A 200 6.21 -4.13 -8.26
C GLY A 200 4.70 -4.04 -8.13
N TYR A 201 4.04 -3.54 -9.15
CA TYR A 201 2.57 -3.48 -9.18
C TYR A 201 1.96 -4.88 -9.22
N ILE A 202 0.84 -5.03 -8.51
CA ILE A 202 0.02 -6.25 -8.55
C ILE A 202 -1.38 -5.85 -9.03
N PRO A 203 -1.61 -5.87 -10.36
CA PRO A 203 -2.89 -5.55 -10.96
C PRO A 203 -3.90 -6.66 -10.72
N THR A 204 -5.19 -6.32 -10.81
CA THR A 204 -6.26 -7.33 -10.80
C THR A 204 -6.38 -8.00 -12.17
N ASP A 205 -7.00 -9.19 -12.21
CA ASP A 205 -7.30 -9.88 -13.48
C ASP A 205 -8.09 -9.00 -14.46
N GLN A 206 -8.95 -8.11 -13.95
CA GLN A 206 -9.67 -7.19 -14.80
C GLN A 206 -8.73 -6.18 -15.46
N CYS A 207 -7.78 -5.65 -14.73
CA CYS A 207 -6.78 -4.73 -15.29
C CYS A 207 -5.95 -5.38 -16.40
N TRP A 208 -5.60 -6.67 -16.24
CA TRP A 208 -4.92 -7.42 -17.30
C TRP A 208 -5.80 -7.57 -18.54
N ARG A 209 -7.10 -7.90 -18.39
CA ARG A 209 -8.03 -7.97 -19.51
C ARG A 209 -8.24 -6.63 -20.21
N ASP A 210 -8.15 -5.54 -19.46
CA ASP A 210 -8.26 -4.17 -19.96
C ASP A 210 -6.96 -3.65 -20.59
N GLY A 211 -5.93 -4.50 -20.73
CA GLY A 211 -4.68 -4.19 -21.40
C GLY A 211 -3.63 -3.51 -20.55
N TYR A 212 -3.71 -3.60 -19.21
CA TYR A 212 -2.63 -3.13 -18.34
C TYR A 212 -1.30 -3.77 -18.71
N ASN A 213 -0.28 -2.97 -18.93
CA ASN A 213 1.05 -3.44 -19.34
C ASN A 213 2.15 -2.50 -18.82
N ASP A 214 2.33 -2.47 -17.52
CA ASP A 214 3.39 -1.66 -16.90
C ASP A 214 4.72 -2.42 -16.83
N HIS A 215 5.82 -1.69 -17.01
CA HIS A 215 7.18 -2.22 -16.91
C HIS A 215 7.65 -2.46 -15.47
N TYR A 216 6.89 -2.01 -14.48
CA TYR A 216 7.17 -2.16 -13.05
C TYR A 216 6.26 -3.22 -12.41
N CYS A 217 5.94 -4.28 -13.16
CA CYS A 217 5.08 -5.38 -12.75
C CYS A 217 5.76 -6.70 -13.16
N TRP A 218 6.27 -7.45 -12.18
CA TRP A 218 7.02 -8.69 -12.40
C TRP A 218 6.24 -9.97 -12.05
N VAL A 219 4.94 -9.85 -11.73
CA VAL A 219 4.00 -10.94 -11.44
C VAL A 219 2.92 -11.02 -12.50
#